data_f9082401a8ccb399b69dd23187ed0dda
#
_entry.id   f9082401a8ccb399b69dd23187ed0dda
#
_cell.length_a   1.000
_cell.length_b   1.000
_cell.length_c   1.000
_cell.angle_alpha   90.00
_cell.angle_beta   90.00
_cell.angle_gamma   90.00
#
_symmetry.space_group_name_H-M   'P 1'
#
loop_
_entity.id
_entity.type
_entity.pdbx_description
1 polymer ?
#
loop_
_entity_poly.entity_id
_entity_poly.type
_entity_poly.pdbx_seq_one_letter_code
_entity_poly.pdbx_strand_id
1 'polypeptide(L)'
;MNLLEIYDDTIVAKTNLSRKLTLGGITKAYPVYKVRLDQLFYNDQNDRIATWITQYKNDTANTAFSELSREEYNKIIEKFIIDSNSTAIEKTKNNIALVNQREPGVVLSDGRIIDGNRRFTCLRLLNAEDESVKYFETVILDSQTENNQKHIKMLELAIQHGEEQRVDYNLIDMAIGAYHDIVETELLTVDEYVQSTNIPLTEVKRRLETASLIIEFLEFMGVGKQYHVAREMQVYSVFYETVPLIKRCETEENKRDLKKSIFNNIMMGSCNDQRKYIRNVKKMMETGMYSSYIKKQIKIADEIEEKKQEYRITNKRELDEFVKNNEDLSDELQFSMERTMLQSKKQQTKSRPSQIVNKSLSMLMDIDTRIIDKLSDTEKEKLNNQLHRLNDAVSLIKDEVDSDGTVFIPEKEELPKNGMLIAERHPDEPYIFCRENRTITNLNFSLLFSAIKCTDEQSDNSTALVYFADEKFEELSPLQEISVLDGEATKVNFSLKSGASSLKSCYLVIKSPKDSLGEAQQILKFNINIAFNVEFDF
;
A
#
# COMPACT_ATOMS: atom_id res chain seq x y z
N MET A 1 30.83 12.31 34.82
CA MET A 1 29.92 12.47 35.99
C MET A 1 29.22 11.12 36.13
N ASN A 2 29.23 10.52 37.33
CA ASN A 2 28.59 9.24 37.58
C ASN A 2 27.37 9.44 38.48
N LEU A 3 26.17 9.19 38.00
CA LEU A 3 24.91 9.39 38.71
C LEU A 3 24.82 8.56 40.01
N LEU A 4 25.49 7.40 40.08
CA LEU A 4 25.51 6.54 41.27
C LEU A 4 26.43 7.07 42.40
N GLU A 5 27.27 8.05 42.09
CA GLU A 5 28.18 8.72 43.04
C GLU A 5 27.67 10.09 43.52
N ILE A 6 26.45 10.50 43.08
CA ILE A 6 25.82 11.72 43.50
C ILE A 6 25.05 11.47 44.81
N TYR A 7 25.47 12.12 45.87
CA TYR A 7 24.86 12.02 47.23
C TYR A 7 23.86 13.16 47.50
N ASP A 8 23.44 13.88 46.49
CA ASP A 8 22.44 14.96 46.60
C ASP A 8 21.06 14.45 46.15
N ASP A 9 20.16 14.24 47.10
CA ASP A 9 18.80 13.77 46.86
C ASP A 9 17.96 14.74 46.03
N THR A 10 18.38 16.00 45.85
CA THR A 10 17.73 16.94 44.92
C THR A 10 18.12 16.69 43.47
N ILE A 11 19.16 15.91 43.22
CA ILE A 11 19.66 15.54 41.88
C ILE A 11 19.31 14.08 41.57
N VAL A 12 19.65 13.15 42.48
CA VAL A 12 19.40 11.70 42.34
C VAL A 12 18.84 11.18 43.67
N ALA A 13 17.57 10.83 43.70
CA ALA A 13 16.91 10.28 44.88
C ALA A 13 16.49 8.83 44.65
N LYS A 14 16.85 7.92 45.56
CA LYS A 14 16.40 6.54 45.52
C LYS A 14 14.93 6.46 45.91
N THR A 15 14.14 5.66 45.17
CA THR A 15 12.73 5.41 45.46
C THR A 15 12.52 4.04 46.13
N ASN A 16 11.31 3.76 46.59
CA ASN A 16 10.92 2.44 47.08
C ASN A 16 10.49 1.47 45.96
N LEU A 17 10.61 1.90 44.68
CA LEU A 17 10.20 1.12 43.53
C LEU A 17 11.38 0.27 43.02
N SER A 18 11.05 -0.83 42.38
CA SER A 18 12.00 -1.64 41.62
C SER A 18 11.39 -2.03 40.26
N ARG A 19 12.25 -2.16 39.24
CA ARG A 19 11.90 -2.66 37.91
C ARG A 19 12.68 -3.91 37.61
N LYS A 20 12.01 -4.95 37.09
CA LYS A 20 12.66 -6.17 36.58
C LYS A 20 13.22 -5.90 35.20
N LEU A 21 14.48 -6.22 34.97
CA LEU A 21 15.11 -6.17 33.65
C LEU A 21 15.78 -7.52 33.37
N THR A 22 15.66 -7.96 32.12
CA THR A 22 16.36 -9.16 31.62
C THR A 22 17.58 -8.72 30.82
N LEU A 23 18.75 -8.94 31.36
CA LEU A 23 20.03 -8.56 30.73
C LEU A 23 20.87 -9.80 30.56
N GLY A 24 21.35 -10.09 29.34
CA GLY A 24 22.11 -11.28 29.03
C GLY A 24 21.41 -12.60 29.41
N GLY A 25 20.07 -12.65 29.26
CA GLY A 25 19.24 -13.80 29.61
C GLY A 25 18.96 -13.96 31.11
N ILE A 26 19.43 -13.04 31.97
CA ILE A 26 19.25 -13.09 33.44
C ILE A 26 18.28 -11.98 33.85
N THR A 27 17.16 -12.34 34.47
CA THR A 27 16.19 -11.39 35.01
C THR A 27 16.52 -11.03 36.46
N LYS A 28 16.70 -9.74 36.74
CA LYS A 28 16.96 -9.19 38.08
C LYS A 28 16.04 -7.98 38.35
N ALA A 29 15.76 -7.75 39.64
CA ALA A 29 15.10 -6.52 40.09
C ALA A 29 16.15 -5.43 40.36
N TYR A 30 15.96 -4.27 39.75
CA TYR A 30 16.83 -3.11 39.90
C TYR A 30 16.11 -2.00 40.66
N PRO A 31 16.77 -1.26 41.54
CA PRO A 31 16.16 -0.11 42.21
C PRO A 31 15.87 1.01 41.23
N VAL A 32 14.79 1.74 41.49
CA VAL A 32 14.38 2.91 40.70
C VAL A 32 14.81 4.18 41.43
N TYR A 33 15.29 5.14 40.69
CA TYR A 33 15.72 6.44 41.15
C TYR A 33 14.91 7.56 40.46
N LYS A 34 14.71 8.67 41.13
CA LYS A 34 14.31 9.95 40.54
C LYS A 34 15.56 10.72 40.18
N VAL A 35 15.78 10.93 38.89
CA VAL A 35 16.93 11.68 38.37
C VAL A 35 16.43 12.97 37.74
N ARG A 36 17.07 14.11 38.11
CA ARG A 36 16.71 15.40 37.58
C ARG A 36 16.94 15.47 36.07
N LEU A 37 15.98 16.02 35.32
CA LEU A 37 15.95 16.01 33.87
C LEU A 37 17.20 16.62 33.20
N ASP A 38 17.81 17.63 33.79
CA ASP A 38 19.02 18.28 33.28
C ASP A 38 20.31 17.45 33.41
N GLN A 39 20.24 16.34 34.17
CA GLN A 39 21.34 15.38 34.31
C GLN A 39 21.35 14.33 33.22
N LEU A 40 20.29 14.26 32.45
CA LEU A 40 20.05 13.19 31.46
C LEU A 40 20.22 13.70 30.02
N PHE A 41 20.59 12.80 29.14
CA PHE A 41 20.68 13.06 27.72
C PHE A 41 20.26 11.85 26.89
N TYR A 42 19.80 12.13 25.67
CA TYR A 42 19.33 11.12 24.74
C TYR A 42 20.46 10.22 24.24
N ASN A 43 20.12 9.01 23.85
CA ASN A 43 21.01 8.11 23.13
C ASN A 43 20.79 8.31 21.60
N ASP A 44 21.84 8.75 20.90
CA ASP A 44 21.84 8.93 19.45
C ASP A 44 21.93 7.61 18.66
N GLN A 45 22.22 6.50 19.32
CA GLN A 45 22.22 5.18 18.70
C GLN A 45 20.83 4.53 18.65
N ASN A 46 19.77 5.27 19.02
CA ASN A 46 18.41 4.77 19.00
C ASN A 46 17.89 4.61 17.57
N ASP A 47 17.55 3.38 17.19
CA ASP A 47 17.07 3.02 15.85
C ASP A 47 15.84 3.82 15.39
N ARG A 48 15.00 4.28 16.33
CA ARG A 48 13.82 5.10 16.01
C ARG A 48 14.14 6.45 15.36
N ILE A 49 15.32 6.98 15.63
CA ILE A 49 15.77 8.28 15.13
C ILE A 49 17.02 8.18 14.25
N ALA A 50 17.51 6.97 13.98
CA ALA A 50 18.71 6.76 13.17
C ALA A 50 18.62 7.43 11.79
N THR A 51 17.44 7.38 11.17
CA THR A 51 17.16 8.01 9.87
C THR A 51 17.21 9.55 9.96
N TRP A 52 16.69 10.12 11.05
CA TRP A 52 16.71 11.58 11.31
C TRP A 52 18.11 12.09 11.62
N ILE A 53 18.87 11.32 12.38
CA ILE A 53 20.27 11.63 12.68
C ILE A 53 21.11 11.62 11.42
N THR A 54 20.92 10.61 10.56
CA THR A 54 21.63 10.52 9.28
C THR A 54 21.31 11.70 8.38
N GLN A 55 20.04 12.09 8.30
CA GLN A 55 19.61 13.27 7.54
C GLN A 55 20.25 14.55 8.10
N TYR A 56 20.18 14.76 9.40
CA TYR A 56 20.77 15.94 10.05
C TYR A 56 22.28 16.05 9.79
N LYS A 57 23.03 14.94 9.91
CA LYS A 57 24.46 14.91 9.62
C LYS A 57 24.77 15.26 8.16
N ASN A 58 23.91 14.87 7.23
CA ASN A 58 24.04 15.21 5.81
C ASN A 58 23.76 16.69 5.55
N ASP A 59 22.73 17.26 6.21
CA ASP A 59 22.27 18.64 6.00
C ASP A 59 23.22 19.68 6.64
N THR A 60 23.90 19.32 7.73
CA THR A 60 24.74 20.23 8.52
C THR A 60 26.24 20.12 8.22
N ALA A 61 26.63 19.54 7.09
CA ALA A 61 28.04 19.41 6.67
C ALA A 61 28.95 18.79 7.76
N ASN A 62 28.47 17.76 8.46
CA ASN A 62 29.19 17.01 9.50
C ASN A 62 29.58 17.80 10.77
N THR A 63 28.80 18.79 11.21
CA THR A 63 28.97 19.29 12.56
C THR A 63 28.81 18.13 13.55
N ALA A 64 29.89 17.75 14.20
CA ALA A 64 29.86 16.58 15.10
C ALA A 64 29.00 16.89 16.32
N PHE A 65 28.11 15.98 16.71
CA PHE A 65 27.32 16.08 17.95
C PHE A 65 28.21 16.30 19.19
N SER A 66 29.48 15.85 19.11
CA SER A 66 30.48 16.05 20.17
C SER A 66 30.87 17.52 20.44
N GLU A 67 30.57 18.42 19.51
CA GLU A 67 30.85 19.85 19.64
C GLU A 67 29.71 20.65 20.30
N LEU A 68 28.53 20.01 20.43
CA LEU A 68 27.33 20.62 20.99
C LEU A 68 27.34 20.57 22.52
N SER A 69 26.78 21.58 23.17
CA SER A 69 26.42 21.48 24.57
C SER A 69 25.35 20.38 24.77
N ARG A 70 25.28 19.80 25.97
CA ARG A 70 24.28 18.79 26.30
C ARG A 70 22.84 19.27 26.03
N GLU A 71 22.55 20.51 26.30
CA GLU A 71 21.20 21.07 26.09
C GLU A 71 20.89 21.26 24.59
N GLU A 72 21.83 21.72 23.80
CA GLU A 72 21.67 21.83 22.33
C GLU A 72 21.48 20.45 21.69
N TYR A 73 22.31 19.49 22.10
CA TYR A 73 22.18 18.10 21.69
C TYR A 73 20.80 17.55 22.03
N ASN A 74 20.35 17.75 23.29
CA ASN A 74 19.04 17.27 23.71
C ASN A 74 17.90 17.92 22.90
N LYS A 75 17.96 19.20 22.59
CA LYS A 75 16.94 19.90 21.78
C LYS A 75 16.83 19.32 20.36
N ILE A 76 17.96 18.99 19.74
CA ILE A 76 17.98 18.40 18.39
C ILE A 76 17.34 17.03 18.40
N ILE A 77 17.77 16.15 19.31
CA ILE A 77 17.23 14.78 19.41
C ILE A 77 15.77 14.79 19.84
N GLU A 78 15.37 15.67 20.74
CA GLU A 78 13.98 15.87 21.15
C GLU A 78 13.07 16.16 19.94
N LYS A 79 13.51 17.06 19.07
CA LYS A 79 12.78 17.36 17.83
C LYS A 79 12.60 16.10 16.97
N PHE A 80 13.64 15.31 16.76
CA PHE A 80 13.55 14.07 15.99
C PHE A 80 12.56 13.06 16.60
N ILE A 81 12.55 12.94 17.92
CA ILE A 81 11.61 12.05 18.61
C ILE A 81 10.17 12.55 18.45
N ILE A 82 9.92 13.85 18.53
CA ILE A 82 8.62 14.47 18.31
C ILE A 82 8.17 14.24 16.86
N ASP A 83 9.02 14.55 15.90
CA ASP A 83 8.73 14.45 14.47
C ASP A 83 8.52 12.99 14.03
N SER A 84 9.18 12.04 14.68
CA SER A 84 9.04 10.60 14.37
C SER A 84 7.62 10.07 14.63
N ASN A 85 6.91 10.57 15.65
CA ASN A 85 5.53 10.19 15.97
C ASN A 85 4.87 11.20 16.92
N SER A 86 4.45 12.35 16.39
CA SER A 86 3.83 13.45 17.15
C SER A 86 2.57 13.02 17.91
N THR A 87 1.73 12.21 17.29
CA THR A 87 0.49 11.71 17.90
C THR A 87 0.77 10.84 19.14
N ALA A 88 1.79 9.99 19.08
CA ALA A 88 2.16 9.15 20.23
C ALA A 88 2.81 9.98 21.35
N ILE A 89 3.58 11.02 21.00
CA ILE A 89 4.12 11.98 21.98
C ILE A 89 2.99 12.71 22.71
N GLU A 90 2.01 13.25 21.98
CA GLU A 90 0.89 13.97 22.57
C GLU A 90 0.06 13.07 23.50
N LYS A 91 -0.29 11.86 23.07
CA LYS A 91 -0.97 10.88 23.93
C LYS A 91 -0.18 10.56 25.19
N THR A 92 1.13 10.34 25.07
CA THR A 92 2.00 10.01 26.19
C THR A 92 2.13 11.21 27.13
N LYS A 93 2.30 12.43 26.61
CA LYS A 93 2.38 13.67 27.39
C LYS A 93 1.10 13.88 28.21
N ASN A 94 -0.07 13.78 27.57
CA ASN A 94 -1.36 13.92 28.24
C ASN A 94 -1.56 12.85 29.33
N ASN A 95 -1.11 11.63 29.10
CA ASN A 95 -1.18 10.57 30.10
C ASN A 95 -0.27 10.86 31.30
N ILE A 96 0.98 11.28 31.06
CA ILE A 96 1.92 11.63 32.14
C ILE A 96 1.42 12.84 32.94
N ALA A 97 0.83 13.84 32.30
CA ALA A 97 0.23 15.00 32.97
C ALA A 97 -0.91 14.59 33.92
N LEU A 98 -1.70 13.56 33.55
CA LEU A 98 -2.83 13.10 34.37
C LEU A 98 -2.43 12.18 35.52
N VAL A 99 -1.51 11.25 35.28
CA VAL A 99 -1.26 10.12 36.20
C VAL A 99 0.21 9.97 36.60
N ASN A 100 1.07 10.93 36.25
CA ASN A 100 2.52 10.89 36.38
C ASN A 100 3.18 9.75 35.59
N GLN A 101 4.49 9.64 35.73
CA GLN A 101 5.25 8.56 35.10
C GLN A 101 4.94 7.23 35.82
N ARG A 102 4.36 6.27 35.11
CA ARG A 102 4.01 4.95 35.65
C ARG A 102 5.12 3.92 35.51
N GLU A 103 5.83 3.96 34.38
CA GLU A 103 6.90 3.01 34.09
C GLU A 103 8.25 3.70 34.17
N PRO A 104 9.15 3.24 35.02
CA PRO A 104 10.50 3.77 35.07
C PRO A 104 11.24 3.56 33.75
N GLY A 105 12.13 4.47 33.39
CA GLY A 105 13.06 4.29 32.28
C GLY A 105 14.28 3.45 32.65
N VAL A 106 15.27 3.42 31.75
CA VAL A 106 16.61 2.87 32.00
C VAL A 106 17.64 3.88 31.50
N VAL A 107 18.59 4.24 32.36
CA VAL A 107 19.70 5.12 32.03
C VAL A 107 21.02 4.50 32.44
N LEU A 108 22.10 4.92 31.82
CA LEU A 108 23.45 4.61 32.26
C LEU A 108 23.89 5.57 33.36
N SER A 109 24.95 5.20 34.08
CA SER A 109 25.51 6.03 35.14
C SER A 109 26.06 7.38 34.66
N ASP A 110 26.33 7.53 33.34
CA ASP A 110 26.73 8.80 32.71
C ASP A 110 25.55 9.76 32.43
N GLY A 111 24.32 9.27 32.60
CA GLY A 111 23.07 10.00 32.31
C GLY A 111 22.45 9.71 30.94
N ARG A 112 23.01 8.82 30.15
CA ARG A 112 22.50 8.44 28.83
C ARG A 112 21.25 7.57 28.97
N ILE A 113 20.19 7.92 28.24
CA ILE A 113 18.90 7.20 28.28
C ILE A 113 18.93 6.03 27.31
N ILE A 114 18.81 4.82 27.83
CA ILE A 114 18.73 3.58 27.05
C ILE A 114 17.28 3.22 26.73
N ASP A 115 16.36 3.36 27.71
CA ASP A 115 14.92 3.16 27.50
C ASP A 115 14.11 4.30 28.12
N GLY A 116 13.05 4.69 27.43
CA GLY A 116 12.14 5.73 27.89
C GLY A 116 12.34 7.09 27.20
N ASN A 117 13.02 7.16 26.07
CA ASN A 117 13.23 8.42 25.33
C ASN A 117 11.93 9.21 25.11
N ARG A 118 10.82 8.54 24.70
CA ARG A 118 9.50 9.19 24.55
C ARG A 118 9.00 9.80 25.86
N ARG A 119 9.11 9.06 26.97
CA ARG A 119 8.68 9.54 28.31
C ARG A 119 9.52 10.72 28.78
N PHE A 120 10.83 10.64 28.57
CA PHE A 120 11.75 11.73 28.86
C PHE A 120 11.44 13.00 28.05
N THR A 121 11.18 12.86 26.73
CA THR A 121 10.70 13.96 25.88
C THR A 121 9.42 14.59 26.45
N CYS A 122 8.43 13.78 26.81
CA CYS A 122 7.18 14.29 27.37
C CYS A 122 7.40 15.04 28.71
N LEU A 123 8.27 14.52 29.57
CA LEU A 123 8.61 15.18 30.83
C LEU A 123 9.36 16.50 30.63
N ARG A 124 10.27 16.58 29.65
CA ARG A 124 10.93 17.83 29.30
C ARG A 124 9.94 18.88 28.76
N LEU A 125 9.00 18.46 27.90
CA LEU A 125 7.94 19.33 27.41
C LEU A 125 7.04 19.82 28.54
N LEU A 126 6.64 18.94 29.46
CA LEU A 126 5.86 19.31 30.64
C LEU A 126 6.65 20.25 31.60
N ASN A 127 7.97 20.01 31.79
CA ASN A 127 8.80 20.87 32.57
C ASN A 127 8.91 22.28 31.99
N ALA A 128 8.89 22.42 30.67
CA ALA A 128 8.88 23.73 30.01
C ALA A 128 7.56 24.49 30.23
N GLU A 129 6.45 23.77 30.47
CA GLU A 129 5.13 24.34 30.77
C GLU A 129 4.92 24.56 32.30
N ASP A 130 5.43 23.65 33.10
CA ASP A 130 5.33 23.64 34.57
C ASP A 130 6.64 23.16 35.20
N GLU A 131 7.40 24.05 35.79
CA GLU A 131 8.68 23.77 36.43
C GLU A 131 8.60 22.80 37.63
N SER A 132 7.40 22.39 38.04
CA SER A 132 7.21 21.34 39.07
C SER A 132 7.61 19.95 38.58
N VAL A 133 7.57 19.67 37.25
CA VAL A 133 7.93 18.41 36.61
C VAL A 133 9.46 18.35 36.42
N LYS A 134 10.22 17.91 37.42
CA LYS A 134 11.70 18.02 37.42
C LYS A 134 12.43 16.71 37.25
N TYR A 135 11.77 15.55 37.41
CA TYR A 135 12.44 14.27 37.56
C TYR A 135 11.94 13.24 36.55
N PHE A 136 12.87 12.36 36.17
CA PHE A 136 12.61 11.15 35.42
C PHE A 136 12.81 9.94 36.34
N GLU A 137 11.79 9.09 36.51
CA GLU A 137 11.91 7.84 37.26
C GLU A 137 12.58 6.79 36.37
N THR A 138 13.70 6.24 36.85
CA THR A 138 14.56 5.39 36.03
C THR A 138 15.39 4.41 36.84
N VAL A 139 15.75 3.28 36.24
CA VAL A 139 16.82 2.42 36.73
C VAL A 139 18.16 3.00 36.25
N ILE A 140 19.15 3.08 37.11
CA ILE A 140 20.51 3.47 36.74
C ILE A 140 21.34 2.20 36.63
N LEU A 141 21.86 1.93 35.44
CA LEU A 141 22.80 0.83 35.20
C LEU A 141 24.23 1.35 35.26
N ASP A 142 25.07 0.64 36.01
CA ASP A 142 26.47 0.99 36.09
C ASP A 142 27.17 0.73 34.75
N SER A 143 27.63 1.81 34.13
CA SER A 143 28.42 1.73 32.91
C SER A 143 29.90 1.72 33.26
N GLN A 144 30.45 0.57 33.65
CA GLN A 144 31.92 0.38 33.56
C GLN A 144 32.44 0.45 32.11
N THR A 145 31.60 0.96 31.20
CA THR A 145 31.72 0.83 29.75
C THR A 145 31.69 2.19 29.06
N GLU A 146 32.29 3.21 29.64
CA GLU A 146 32.35 4.57 29.01
C GLU A 146 32.91 4.58 27.58
N ASN A 147 33.47 3.47 27.09
CA ASN A 147 34.01 3.35 25.72
C ASN A 147 33.51 2.15 24.92
N ASN A 148 32.49 1.41 25.37
CA ASN A 148 32.04 0.22 24.63
C ASN A 148 30.64 0.43 24.01
N GLN A 149 30.59 1.13 22.89
CA GLN A 149 29.37 1.36 22.10
C GLN A 149 28.62 0.05 21.80
N LYS A 150 29.35 -1.03 21.56
CA LYS A 150 28.83 -2.38 21.34
C LYS A 150 27.97 -2.85 22.53
N HIS A 151 28.49 -2.73 23.73
CA HIS A 151 27.77 -3.16 24.94
C HIS A 151 26.52 -2.32 25.20
N ILE A 152 26.59 -1.01 24.96
CA ILE A 152 25.45 -0.10 25.06
C ILE A 152 24.37 -0.50 24.06
N LYS A 153 24.74 -0.81 22.81
CA LYS A 153 23.79 -1.22 21.77
C LYS A 153 23.15 -2.56 22.09
N MET A 154 23.94 -3.54 22.53
CA MET A 154 23.40 -4.85 22.96
C MET A 154 22.40 -4.69 24.12
N LEU A 155 22.69 -3.82 25.07
CA LEU A 155 21.81 -3.52 26.19
C LEU A 155 20.51 -2.86 25.73
N GLU A 156 20.60 -1.88 24.84
CA GLU A 156 19.44 -1.23 24.23
C GLU A 156 18.53 -2.24 23.53
N LEU A 157 19.11 -3.07 22.65
CA LEU A 157 18.38 -4.11 21.93
C LEU A 157 17.73 -5.13 22.89
N ALA A 158 18.45 -5.59 23.92
CA ALA A 158 17.92 -6.53 24.89
C ALA A 158 16.74 -5.95 25.69
N ILE A 159 16.79 -4.67 26.08
CA ILE A 159 15.69 -4.01 26.78
C ILE A 159 14.51 -3.79 25.85
N GLN A 160 14.76 -3.34 24.61
CA GLN A 160 13.71 -3.06 23.63
C GLN A 160 12.94 -4.32 23.18
N HIS A 161 13.64 -5.45 23.05
CA HIS A 161 13.06 -6.72 22.61
C HIS A 161 12.67 -7.65 23.76
N GLY A 162 13.19 -7.43 24.95
CA GLY A 162 12.88 -8.21 26.16
C GLY A 162 11.55 -7.83 26.81
N GLU A 163 10.98 -6.68 26.50
CA GLU A 163 9.62 -6.28 26.90
C GLU A 163 8.65 -6.68 25.79
N GLU A 164 7.46 -7.21 26.16
CA GLU A 164 6.39 -7.60 25.20
C GLU A 164 6.18 -6.52 24.13
N GLN A 165 5.99 -6.97 22.89
CA GLN A 165 5.91 -6.16 21.67
C GLN A 165 5.17 -4.83 21.88
N ARG A 166 5.91 -3.76 22.02
CA ARG A 166 5.35 -2.41 21.95
C ARG A 166 5.15 -2.04 20.48
N VAL A 167 3.90 -1.81 20.14
CA VAL A 167 3.30 -1.74 18.79
C VAL A 167 3.84 -0.63 17.85
N ASP A 168 4.84 0.15 18.20
CA ASP A 168 5.17 1.40 17.51
C ASP A 168 6.52 1.46 16.75
N TYR A 169 7.11 0.32 16.38
CA TYR A 169 8.35 0.36 15.59
C TYR A 169 8.07 0.37 14.09
N ASN A 170 8.61 1.38 13.39
CA ASN A 170 8.64 1.34 11.94
C ASN A 170 9.62 0.26 11.47
N LEU A 171 9.16 -0.66 10.65
CA LEU A 171 9.94 -1.80 10.17
C LEU A 171 11.17 -1.38 9.36
N ILE A 172 11.11 -0.22 8.69
CA ILE A 172 12.24 0.35 7.94
C ILE A 172 13.34 0.78 8.92
N ASP A 173 12.98 1.51 9.98
CA ASP A 173 13.95 1.98 10.96
C ASP A 173 14.66 0.82 11.66
N MET A 174 13.90 -0.25 12.00
CA MET A 174 14.48 -1.48 12.55
C MET A 174 15.43 -2.19 11.58
N ALA A 175 15.07 -2.24 10.29
CA ALA A 175 15.89 -2.92 9.30
C ALA A 175 17.16 -2.13 8.97
N ILE A 176 17.04 -0.81 8.82
CA ILE A 176 18.17 0.08 8.57
C ILE A 176 19.09 0.16 9.78
N GLY A 177 18.55 0.22 11.02
CA GLY A 177 19.35 0.16 12.24
C GLY A 177 20.15 -1.14 12.35
N ALA A 178 19.51 -2.29 12.13
CA ALA A 178 20.20 -3.58 12.10
C ALA A 178 21.30 -3.64 11.02
N TYR A 179 21.03 -3.08 9.83
CA TYR A 179 22.00 -3.03 8.74
C TYR A 179 23.19 -2.14 9.09
N HIS A 180 22.93 -0.98 9.68
CA HIS A 180 23.96 -0.06 10.15
C HIS A 180 24.86 -0.70 11.20
N ASP A 181 24.27 -1.37 12.20
CA ASP A 181 25.01 -1.96 13.30
C ASP A 181 25.82 -3.20 12.89
N ILE A 182 25.32 -3.97 11.94
CA ILE A 182 25.93 -5.26 11.55
C ILE A 182 26.82 -5.14 10.32
N VAL A 183 26.40 -4.33 9.33
CA VAL A 183 27.04 -4.32 8.00
C VAL A 183 27.89 -3.06 7.78
N GLU A 184 27.39 -1.87 8.14
CA GLU A 184 28.11 -0.63 7.88
C GLU A 184 29.19 -0.34 8.92
N THR A 185 28.87 -0.50 10.20
CA THR A 185 29.79 -0.18 11.30
C THR A 185 30.48 -1.41 11.89
N GLU A 186 29.99 -2.61 11.55
CA GLU A 186 30.47 -3.88 12.12
C GLU A 186 30.48 -3.87 13.66
N LEU A 187 29.59 -3.07 14.26
CA LEU A 187 29.47 -2.92 15.70
C LEU A 187 29.05 -4.23 16.36
N LEU A 188 28.12 -4.96 15.74
CA LEU A 188 27.60 -6.25 16.18
C LEU A 188 27.78 -7.31 15.10
N THR A 189 28.07 -8.52 15.52
CA THR A 189 27.91 -9.68 14.65
C THR A 189 26.43 -10.08 14.56
N VAL A 190 26.08 -10.84 13.51
CA VAL A 190 24.70 -11.36 13.35
C VAL A 190 24.29 -12.19 14.57
N ASP A 191 25.20 -13.02 15.12
CA ASP A 191 24.90 -13.86 16.28
C ASP A 191 24.65 -13.05 17.55
N GLU A 192 25.41 -12.00 17.78
CA GLU A 192 25.21 -11.08 18.90
C GLU A 192 23.88 -10.32 18.77
N TYR A 193 23.50 -9.92 17.56
CA TYR A 193 22.21 -9.30 17.31
C TYR A 193 21.06 -10.28 17.60
N VAL A 194 21.15 -11.52 17.12
CA VAL A 194 20.19 -12.60 17.41
C VAL A 194 20.05 -12.83 18.90
N GLN A 195 21.17 -12.93 19.64
CA GLN A 195 21.17 -13.13 21.10
C GLN A 195 20.53 -11.94 21.85
N SER A 196 20.80 -10.72 21.41
CA SER A 196 20.27 -9.50 22.05
C SER A 196 18.79 -9.28 21.79
N THR A 197 18.29 -9.66 20.59
CA THR A 197 16.91 -9.39 20.17
C THR A 197 15.98 -10.58 20.31
N ASN A 198 16.52 -11.79 20.48
CA ASN A 198 15.79 -13.06 20.44
C ASN A 198 15.00 -13.28 19.12
N ILE A 199 15.43 -12.63 18.04
CA ILE A 199 14.85 -12.80 16.70
C ILE A 199 15.55 -13.98 16.01
N PRO A 200 14.81 -14.89 15.33
CA PRO A 200 15.43 -16.00 14.62
C PRO A 200 16.45 -15.54 13.57
N LEU A 201 17.57 -16.26 13.47
CA LEU A 201 18.67 -15.97 12.53
C LEU A 201 18.18 -15.77 11.08
N THR A 202 17.24 -16.60 10.64
CA THR A 202 16.64 -16.51 9.30
C THR A 202 15.92 -15.19 9.07
N GLU A 203 15.24 -14.70 10.10
CA GLU A 203 14.53 -13.42 10.05
C GLU A 203 15.51 -12.25 10.08
N VAL A 204 16.55 -12.28 10.90
CA VAL A 204 17.60 -11.25 10.92
C VAL A 204 18.28 -11.15 9.55
N LYS A 205 18.69 -12.28 8.96
CA LYS A 205 19.28 -12.29 7.62
C LYS A 205 18.34 -11.69 6.57
N ARG A 206 17.06 -12.04 6.63
CA ARG A 206 16.07 -11.49 5.68
C ARG A 206 15.86 -9.99 5.86
N ARG A 207 15.88 -9.49 7.09
CA ARG A 207 15.83 -8.04 7.38
C ARG A 207 17.03 -7.30 6.82
N LEU A 208 18.23 -7.83 6.99
CA LEU A 208 19.46 -7.25 6.43
C LEU A 208 19.42 -7.18 4.90
N GLU A 209 18.99 -8.25 4.26
CA GLU A 209 18.81 -8.28 2.80
C GLU A 209 17.73 -7.29 2.34
N THR A 210 16.65 -7.13 3.12
CA THR A 210 15.60 -6.14 2.83
C THR A 210 16.14 -4.72 2.99
N ALA A 211 16.92 -4.45 4.04
CA ALA A 211 17.56 -3.15 4.25
C ALA A 211 18.54 -2.81 3.12
N SER A 212 19.37 -3.77 2.72
CA SER A 212 20.29 -3.62 1.57
C SER A 212 19.52 -3.24 0.31
N LEU A 213 18.37 -3.88 0.06
CA LEU A 213 17.55 -3.59 -1.12
C LEU A 213 16.88 -2.21 -1.04
N ILE A 214 16.47 -1.76 0.15
CA ILE A 214 15.96 -0.41 0.37
C ILE A 214 17.05 0.64 0.10
N ILE A 215 18.26 0.41 0.58
CA ILE A 215 19.41 1.31 0.37
C ILE A 215 19.72 1.41 -1.13
N GLU A 216 19.83 0.26 -1.80
CA GLU A 216 20.06 0.20 -3.25
C GLU A 216 18.95 0.93 -4.05
N PHE A 217 17.70 0.81 -3.60
CA PHE A 217 16.57 1.52 -4.21
C PHE A 217 16.64 3.04 -4.01
N LEU A 218 17.00 3.51 -2.82
CA LEU A 218 17.17 4.94 -2.56
C LEU A 218 18.32 5.54 -3.40
N GLU A 219 19.42 4.81 -3.54
CA GLU A 219 20.53 5.19 -4.42
C GLU A 219 20.09 5.22 -5.89
N PHE A 220 19.35 4.19 -6.32
CA PHE A 220 18.77 4.13 -7.66
C PHE A 220 17.87 5.34 -7.96
N MET A 221 17.07 5.78 -7.00
CA MET A 221 16.22 6.98 -7.16
C MET A 221 17.00 8.30 -7.17
N GLY A 222 18.27 8.33 -6.73
CA GLY A 222 19.07 9.55 -6.57
C GLY A 222 18.88 10.25 -5.22
N VAL A 223 18.19 9.61 -4.28
CA VAL A 223 17.92 10.12 -2.93
C VAL A 223 18.64 9.28 -1.86
N GLY A 224 19.86 8.87 -2.13
CA GLY A 224 20.66 8.03 -1.24
C GLY A 224 20.67 8.53 0.20
N LYS A 225 20.57 7.60 1.17
CA LYS A 225 20.52 7.86 2.62
C LYS A 225 19.31 8.66 3.13
N GLN A 226 18.35 9.04 2.27
CA GLN A 226 17.12 9.70 2.70
C GLN A 226 16.05 8.65 3.08
N TYR A 227 16.26 7.92 4.18
CA TYR A 227 15.42 6.80 4.62
C TYR A 227 13.97 7.21 4.92
N HIS A 228 13.69 8.48 5.20
CA HIS A 228 12.33 9.00 5.34
C HIS A 228 11.52 8.82 4.05
N VAL A 229 12.15 8.93 2.86
CA VAL A 229 11.50 8.67 1.57
C VAL A 229 11.01 7.22 1.50
N ALA A 230 11.83 6.26 1.92
CA ALA A 230 11.43 4.85 1.97
C ALA A 230 10.24 4.61 2.92
N ARG A 231 10.17 5.36 4.05
CA ARG A 231 9.04 5.30 4.99
C ARG A 231 7.76 5.85 4.39
N GLU A 232 7.82 7.01 3.76
CA GLU A 232 6.67 7.62 3.07
C GLU A 232 6.11 6.71 1.99
N MET A 233 6.99 6.08 1.20
CA MET A 233 6.62 5.12 0.15
C MET A 233 6.21 3.74 0.70
N GLN A 234 6.36 3.46 2.00
CA GLN A 234 6.01 2.21 2.68
C GLN A 234 6.62 0.95 2.05
N VAL A 235 7.84 1.05 1.53
CA VAL A 235 8.45 0.02 0.68
C VAL A 235 8.94 -1.24 1.41
N TYR A 236 8.99 -1.27 2.75
CA TYR A 236 9.53 -2.39 3.50
C TYR A 236 8.91 -3.73 3.11
N SER A 237 7.58 -3.81 3.15
CA SER A 237 6.86 -5.06 2.88
C SER A 237 7.04 -5.54 1.45
N VAL A 238 7.18 -4.62 0.51
CA VAL A 238 7.44 -4.92 -0.91
C VAL A 238 8.81 -5.55 -1.08
N PHE A 239 9.86 -4.94 -0.54
CA PHE A 239 11.21 -5.48 -0.65
C PHE A 239 11.41 -6.74 0.18
N TYR A 240 10.74 -6.85 1.32
CA TYR A 240 10.73 -8.09 2.09
C TYR A 240 10.15 -9.27 1.29
N GLU A 241 9.11 -9.06 0.49
CA GLU A 241 8.56 -10.06 -0.43
C GLU A 241 9.42 -10.24 -1.70
N THR A 242 10.22 -9.25 -2.09
CA THR A 242 11.11 -9.28 -3.27
C THR A 242 12.36 -10.13 -3.02
N VAL A 243 12.93 -10.10 -1.81
CA VAL A 243 14.15 -10.86 -1.47
C VAL A 243 14.09 -12.33 -1.89
N PRO A 244 13.03 -13.10 -1.59
CA PRO A 244 12.93 -14.49 -2.03
C PRO A 244 12.87 -14.66 -3.56
N LEU A 245 12.34 -13.66 -4.30
CA LEU A 245 12.25 -13.72 -5.76
C LEU A 245 13.63 -13.53 -6.38
N ILE A 246 14.44 -12.60 -5.85
CA ILE A 246 15.82 -12.38 -6.27
C ILE A 246 16.65 -13.66 -6.07
N LYS A 247 16.46 -14.37 -4.94
CA LYS A 247 17.14 -15.64 -4.67
C LYS A 247 16.78 -16.78 -5.64
N ARG A 248 15.64 -16.70 -6.31
CA ARG A 248 15.22 -17.66 -7.33
C ARG A 248 15.85 -17.40 -8.70
N CYS A 249 16.43 -16.23 -8.92
CA CYS A 249 17.10 -15.91 -10.16
C CYS A 249 18.44 -16.65 -10.24
N GLU A 250 18.66 -17.37 -11.35
CA GLU A 250 19.83 -18.23 -11.53
C GLU A 250 21.11 -17.44 -11.88
N THR A 251 20.95 -16.29 -12.56
CA THR A 251 22.08 -15.47 -13.02
C THR A 251 22.06 -14.08 -12.40
N GLU A 252 23.24 -13.45 -12.28
CA GLU A 252 23.33 -12.07 -11.78
C GLU A 252 22.64 -11.06 -12.72
N GLU A 253 22.60 -11.36 -14.03
CA GLU A 253 21.85 -10.57 -15.00
C GLU A 253 20.35 -10.60 -14.68
N ASN A 254 19.78 -11.77 -14.48
CA ASN A 254 18.36 -11.92 -14.10
C ASN A 254 18.03 -11.22 -12.78
N LYS A 255 18.94 -11.24 -11.80
CA LYS A 255 18.78 -10.52 -10.53
C LYS A 255 18.75 -9.01 -10.76
N ARG A 256 19.65 -8.49 -11.58
CA ARG A 256 19.73 -7.07 -11.91
C ARG A 256 18.48 -6.62 -12.65
N ASP A 257 18.06 -7.37 -13.67
CA ASP A 257 16.87 -7.05 -14.45
C ASP A 257 15.62 -7.06 -13.59
N LEU A 258 15.47 -8.05 -12.70
CA LEU A 258 14.35 -8.11 -11.75
C LEU A 258 14.35 -6.89 -10.83
N LYS A 259 15.48 -6.53 -10.23
CA LYS A 259 15.62 -5.34 -9.38
C LYS A 259 15.26 -4.07 -10.17
N LYS A 260 15.84 -3.89 -11.36
CA LYS A 260 15.60 -2.74 -12.23
C LYS A 260 14.10 -2.59 -12.54
N SER A 261 13.43 -3.68 -12.91
CA SER A 261 12.00 -3.69 -13.14
C SER A 261 11.20 -3.28 -11.90
N ILE A 262 11.49 -3.89 -10.74
CA ILE A 262 10.77 -3.60 -9.49
C ILE A 262 11.01 -2.16 -9.05
N PHE A 263 12.24 -1.67 -9.11
CA PHE A 263 12.59 -0.32 -8.70
C PHE A 263 11.87 0.74 -9.54
N ASN A 264 11.84 0.56 -10.87
CA ASN A 264 11.12 1.49 -11.74
C ASN A 264 9.62 1.47 -11.47
N ASN A 265 9.00 0.31 -11.28
CA ASN A 265 7.57 0.24 -10.98
C ASN A 265 7.20 0.89 -9.64
N ILE A 266 8.04 0.73 -8.61
CA ILE A 266 7.81 1.36 -7.30
C ILE A 266 8.06 2.87 -7.39
N MET A 267 9.17 3.30 -8.01
CA MET A 267 9.53 4.69 -8.18
C MET A 267 8.48 5.48 -8.96
N MET A 268 8.01 4.93 -10.07
CA MET A 268 7.01 5.57 -10.95
C MET A 268 5.58 5.44 -10.44
N GLY A 269 5.35 4.69 -9.34
CA GLY A 269 3.99 4.51 -8.80
C GLY A 269 3.04 3.77 -9.75
N SER A 270 3.56 2.93 -10.67
CA SER A 270 2.79 2.25 -11.70
C SER A 270 1.73 1.27 -11.18
N CYS A 271 1.73 0.99 -9.88
CA CYS A 271 0.82 0.05 -9.25
C CYS A 271 0.27 0.61 -7.93
N ASN A 272 -1.05 0.73 -7.81
CA ASN A 272 -1.72 1.18 -6.58
C ASN A 272 -1.48 0.23 -5.39
N ASP A 273 -1.34 -1.08 -5.64
CA ASP A 273 -1.01 -2.10 -4.64
C ASP A 273 0.32 -2.76 -4.99
N GLN A 274 1.39 -2.24 -4.38
CA GLN A 274 2.76 -2.72 -4.58
C GLN A 274 2.93 -4.21 -4.18
N ARG A 275 2.23 -4.70 -3.15
CA ARG A 275 2.28 -6.12 -2.75
C ARG A 275 1.61 -7.01 -3.79
N LYS A 276 0.49 -6.56 -4.35
CA LYS A 276 -0.18 -7.26 -5.44
C LYS A 276 0.73 -7.33 -6.68
N TYR A 277 1.47 -6.25 -6.96
CA TYR A 277 2.47 -6.22 -8.01
C TYR A 277 3.53 -7.33 -7.82
N ILE A 278 4.17 -7.44 -6.65
CA ILE A 278 5.17 -8.48 -6.38
C ILE A 278 4.58 -9.90 -6.49
N ARG A 279 3.36 -10.11 -5.99
CA ARG A 279 2.66 -11.39 -6.17
C ARG A 279 2.42 -11.74 -7.64
N ASN A 280 2.12 -10.75 -8.47
CA ASN A 280 1.98 -10.94 -9.91
C ASN A 280 3.31 -11.30 -10.57
N VAL A 281 4.41 -10.62 -10.21
CA VAL A 281 5.77 -10.97 -10.67
C VAL A 281 6.11 -12.42 -10.30
N LYS A 282 5.88 -12.81 -9.03
CA LYS A 282 6.05 -14.20 -8.58
C LYS A 282 5.26 -15.19 -9.45
N LYS A 283 3.99 -14.91 -9.71
CA LYS A 283 3.14 -15.74 -10.55
C LYS A 283 3.68 -15.86 -11.98
N MET A 284 4.21 -14.79 -12.56
CA MET A 284 4.82 -14.84 -13.89
C MET A 284 6.08 -15.71 -13.91
N MET A 285 6.91 -15.66 -12.86
CA MET A 285 8.06 -16.56 -12.72
C MET A 285 7.64 -18.04 -12.67
N GLU A 286 6.52 -18.35 -12.03
CA GLU A 286 5.98 -19.71 -11.90
C GLU A 286 5.29 -20.20 -13.19
N THR A 287 4.78 -19.30 -14.02
CA THR A 287 4.02 -19.65 -15.25
C THR A 287 4.83 -19.60 -16.54
N GLY A 288 6.14 -19.36 -16.47
CA GLY A 288 7.01 -19.24 -17.64
C GLY A 288 6.83 -17.94 -18.46
N MET A 289 5.96 -17.02 -18.02
CA MET A 289 5.74 -15.74 -18.69
C MET A 289 6.78 -14.68 -18.34
N TYR A 290 7.65 -14.98 -17.38
CA TYR A 290 8.63 -14.05 -16.83
C TYR A 290 9.58 -13.48 -17.90
N SER A 291 10.13 -14.33 -18.77
CA SER A 291 11.08 -13.91 -19.81
C SER A 291 10.47 -12.87 -20.78
N SER A 292 9.21 -13.03 -21.14
CA SER A 292 8.51 -12.05 -22.00
C SER A 292 8.18 -10.76 -21.25
N TYR A 293 7.81 -10.88 -19.97
CA TYR A 293 7.52 -9.75 -19.11
C TYR A 293 8.77 -8.89 -18.87
N ILE A 294 9.85 -9.51 -18.40
CA ILE A 294 11.06 -8.77 -18.00
C ILE A 294 11.68 -8.02 -19.16
N LYS A 295 11.74 -8.61 -20.37
CA LYS A 295 12.24 -7.94 -21.56
C LYS A 295 11.51 -6.64 -21.90
N LYS A 296 10.19 -6.62 -21.72
CA LYS A 296 9.39 -5.40 -21.95
C LYS A 296 9.63 -4.37 -20.84
N GLN A 297 9.69 -4.83 -19.60
CA GLN A 297 9.93 -3.97 -18.45
C GLN A 297 11.30 -3.29 -18.54
N ILE A 298 12.33 -4.03 -18.92
CA ILE A 298 13.68 -3.46 -19.07
C ILE A 298 13.73 -2.40 -20.16
N LYS A 299 13.05 -2.62 -21.29
CA LYS A 299 12.99 -1.62 -22.36
C LYS A 299 12.38 -0.30 -21.87
N ILE A 300 11.28 -0.35 -21.12
CA ILE A 300 10.66 0.85 -20.55
C ILE A 300 11.57 1.45 -19.46
N ALA A 301 12.21 0.60 -18.64
CA ALA A 301 13.15 1.04 -17.62
C ALA A 301 14.38 1.75 -18.20
N ASP A 302 14.86 1.35 -19.37
CA ASP A 302 15.94 2.03 -20.09
C ASP A 302 15.52 3.45 -20.52
N GLU A 303 14.29 3.62 -21.03
CA GLU A 303 13.71 4.92 -21.38
C GLU A 303 13.56 5.83 -20.14
N ILE A 304 13.14 5.25 -19.00
CA ILE A 304 13.05 6.00 -17.73
C ILE A 304 14.45 6.47 -17.30
N GLU A 305 15.46 5.62 -17.40
CA GLU A 305 16.84 5.99 -17.04
C GLU A 305 17.40 7.08 -17.95
N GLU A 306 17.15 7.02 -19.26
CA GLU A 306 17.55 8.07 -20.21
C GLU A 306 16.92 9.40 -19.84
N LYS A 307 15.61 9.46 -19.65
CA LYS A 307 14.92 10.68 -19.22
C LYS A 307 15.38 11.17 -17.85
N LYS A 308 15.67 10.26 -16.92
CA LYS A 308 16.15 10.61 -15.58
C LYS A 308 17.52 11.29 -15.60
N GLN A 309 18.38 11.02 -16.59
CA GLN A 309 19.67 11.70 -16.72
C GLN A 309 19.53 13.20 -17.03
N GLU A 310 18.39 13.62 -17.58
CA GLU A 310 18.07 15.03 -17.83
C GLU A 310 17.67 15.78 -16.56
N TYR A 311 17.32 15.05 -15.48
CA TYR A 311 16.89 15.60 -14.22
C TYR A 311 17.97 15.41 -13.16
N ARG A 312 18.21 16.46 -12.36
CA ARG A 312 19.07 16.37 -11.17
C ARG A 312 18.21 16.03 -9.97
N ILE A 313 17.96 14.74 -9.74
CA ILE A 313 17.17 14.26 -8.62
C ILE A 313 18.08 14.13 -7.39
N THR A 314 17.86 14.94 -6.36
CA THR A 314 18.59 14.92 -5.09
C THR A 314 17.69 14.82 -3.88
N ASN A 315 16.37 15.00 -4.06
CA ASN A 315 15.38 14.97 -3.00
C ASN A 315 14.01 14.47 -3.49
N LYS A 316 13.12 14.21 -2.54
CA LYS A 316 11.78 13.66 -2.83
C LYS A 316 10.94 14.56 -3.74
N ARG A 317 11.03 15.88 -3.59
CA ARG A 317 10.24 16.83 -4.39
C ARG A 317 10.62 16.76 -5.87
N GLU A 318 11.93 16.73 -6.16
CA GLU A 318 12.44 16.61 -7.53
C GLU A 318 12.07 15.26 -8.15
N LEU A 319 12.07 14.19 -7.31
CA LEU A 319 11.59 12.87 -7.72
C LEU A 319 10.10 12.90 -8.08
N ASP A 320 9.25 13.51 -7.26
CA ASP A 320 7.81 13.61 -7.52
C ASP A 320 7.51 14.43 -8.78
N GLU A 321 8.28 15.49 -9.02
CA GLU A 321 8.19 16.29 -10.24
C GLU A 321 8.59 15.46 -11.47
N PHE A 322 9.67 14.68 -11.38
CA PHE A 322 10.08 13.75 -12.44
C PHE A 322 8.98 12.74 -12.77
N VAL A 323 8.42 12.09 -11.75
CA VAL A 323 7.36 11.09 -11.92
C VAL A 323 6.13 11.71 -12.57
N LYS A 324 5.72 12.89 -12.10
CA LYS A 324 4.57 13.62 -12.65
C LYS A 324 4.75 14.01 -14.11
N ASN A 325 5.95 14.44 -14.50
CA ASN A 325 6.24 14.82 -15.89
C ASN A 325 6.38 13.62 -16.85
N ASN A 326 6.41 12.40 -16.33
CA ASN A 326 6.58 11.16 -17.08
C ASN A 326 5.51 10.10 -16.72
N GLU A 327 4.27 10.52 -16.48
CA GLU A 327 3.15 9.63 -16.15
C GLU A 327 2.89 8.59 -17.26
N ASP A 328 3.17 8.94 -18.53
CA ASP A 328 3.08 8.04 -19.67
C ASP A 328 3.94 6.78 -19.51
N LEU A 329 5.14 6.89 -18.93
CA LEU A 329 6.01 5.74 -18.66
C LEU A 329 5.50 4.89 -17.47
N SER A 330 4.86 5.52 -16.49
CA SER A 330 4.16 4.81 -15.42
C SER A 330 3.03 3.93 -15.98
N ASP A 331 2.22 4.50 -16.87
CA ASP A 331 1.14 3.79 -17.54
C ASP A 331 1.66 2.63 -18.41
N GLU A 332 2.76 2.84 -19.13
CA GLU A 332 3.39 1.77 -19.93
C GLU A 332 3.88 0.59 -19.08
N LEU A 333 4.49 0.87 -17.93
CA LEU A 333 4.88 -0.17 -16.97
C LEU A 333 3.67 -0.97 -16.48
N GLN A 334 2.59 -0.28 -16.12
CA GLN A 334 1.33 -0.90 -15.67
C GLN A 334 0.70 -1.73 -16.80
N PHE A 335 0.55 -1.19 -17.99
CA PHE A 335 -0.01 -1.91 -19.14
C PHE A 335 0.80 -3.14 -19.52
N SER A 336 2.13 -3.06 -19.47
CA SER A 336 3.01 -4.20 -19.71
C SER A 336 2.73 -5.35 -18.73
N MET A 337 2.56 -5.02 -17.43
CA MET A 337 2.18 -5.99 -16.39
C MET A 337 0.80 -6.59 -16.65
N GLU A 338 -0.22 -5.76 -16.85
CA GLU A 338 -1.60 -6.19 -17.07
C GLU A 338 -1.73 -7.08 -18.30
N ARG A 339 -1.08 -6.68 -19.40
CA ARG A 339 -1.06 -7.47 -20.64
C ARG A 339 -0.44 -8.83 -20.43
N THR A 340 0.68 -8.92 -19.72
CA THR A 340 1.33 -10.20 -19.43
C THR A 340 0.48 -11.08 -18.52
N MET A 341 -0.17 -10.48 -17.50
CA MET A 341 -1.09 -11.21 -16.63
C MET A 341 -2.33 -11.73 -17.39
N LEU A 342 -2.86 -10.96 -18.34
CA LEU A 342 -3.93 -11.43 -19.21
C LEU A 342 -3.48 -12.57 -20.11
N GLN A 343 -2.27 -12.51 -20.66
CA GLN A 343 -1.67 -13.61 -21.45
C GLN A 343 -1.47 -14.87 -20.60
N SER A 344 -0.99 -14.73 -19.37
CA SER A 344 -0.86 -15.85 -18.42
C SER A 344 -2.21 -16.50 -18.10
N LYS A 345 -3.26 -15.71 -17.89
CA LYS A 345 -4.63 -16.22 -17.70
C LYS A 345 -5.18 -16.91 -18.94
N LYS A 346 -4.84 -16.44 -20.14
CA LYS A 346 -5.26 -17.06 -21.42
C LYS A 346 -4.64 -18.44 -21.63
N GLN A 347 -3.37 -18.63 -21.25
CA GLN A 347 -2.73 -19.95 -21.33
C GLN A 347 -3.39 -20.97 -20.38
N GLN A 348 -3.93 -20.50 -19.25
CA GLN A 348 -4.63 -21.35 -18.29
C GLN A 348 -6.09 -21.65 -18.67
N THR A 349 -6.69 -20.86 -19.56
CA THR A 349 -8.10 -21.04 -19.98
C THR A 349 -8.24 -20.79 -21.48
N LYS A 350 -8.43 -21.85 -22.26
CA LYS A 350 -8.68 -21.81 -23.73
C LYS A 350 -9.98 -21.09 -24.15
N SER A 351 -10.65 -20.39 -23.28
CA SER A 351 -11.99 -19.87 -23.56
C SER A 351 -12.23 -18.47 -23.04
N ARG A 352 -11.72 -17.37 -23.66
CA ARG A 352 -12.31 -16.03 -23.30
C ARG A 352 -11.93 -14.82 -24.19
N PRO A 353 -11.97 -14.86 -25.53
CA PRO A 353 -11.89 -13.64 -26.35
C PRO A 353 -12.99 -12.62 -26.01
N SER A 354 -14.23 -13.10 -25.83
CA SER A 354 -15.40 -12.26 -25.53
C SER A 354 -15.29 -11.46 -24.23
N GLN A 355 -14.65 -11.99 -23.18
CA GLN A 355 -14.48 -11.23 -21.93
C GLN A 355 -13.45 -10.09 -22.03
N ILE A 356 -12.46 -10.24 -22.91
CA ILE A 356 -11.50 -9.16 -23.15
C ILE A 356 -12.16 -8.02 -23.91
N VAL A 357 -12.95 -8.38 -24.95
CA VAL A 357 -13.71 -7.39 -25.72
C VAL A 357 -14.70 -6.67 -24.82
N ASN A 358 -15.47 -7.39 -24.00
CA ASN A 358 -16.41 -6.78 -23.07
C ASN A 358 -15.74 -5.86 -22.03
N LYS A 359 -14.57 -6.27 -21.49
CA LYS A 359 -13.82 -5.42 -20.55
C LYS A 359 -13.29 -4.17 -21.22
N SER A 360 -12.77 -4.30 -22.45
CA SER A 360 -12.29 -3.13 -23.21
C SER A 360 -13.44 -2.17 -23.55
N LEU A 361 -14.59 -2.73 -23.90
CA LEU A 361 -15.80 -1.95 -24.16
C LEU A 361 -16.26 -1.19 -22.91
N SER A 362 -16.32 -1.88 -21.75
CA SER A 362 -16.67 -1.22 -20.49
C SER A 362 -15.71 -0.07 -20.17
N MET A 363 -14.39 -0.29 -20.31
CA MET A 363 -13.39 0.77 -20.05
C MET A 363 -13.52 1.97 -21.02
N LEU A 364 -13.92 1.73 -22.27
CA LEU A 364 -14.18 2.82 -23.22
C LEU A 364 -15.46 3.58 -22.87
N MET A 365 -16.48 2.88 -22.37
CA MET A 365 -17.73 3.49 -21.93
C MET A 365 -17.58 4.31 -20.64
N ASP A 366 -16.55 4.04 -19.83
CA ASP A 366 -16.21 4.82 -18.62
C ASP A 366 -15.58 6.18 -18.96
N ILE A 367 -15.24 6.45 -20.23
CA ILE A 367 -14.70 7.76 -20.64
C ILE A 367 -15.82 8.81 -20.62
N ASP A 368 -15.74 9.74 -19.69
CA ASP A 368 -16.65 10.89 -19.66
C ASP A 368 -16.39 11.81 -20.84
N THR A 369 -17.23 11.72 -21.87
CA THR A 369 -17.10 12.52 -23.10
C THR A 369 -17.11 14.02 -22.85
N ARG A 370 -17.69 14.50 -21.73
CA ARG A 370 -17.69 15.93 -21.35
C ARG A 370 -16.30 16.45 -20.99
N ILE A 371 -15.36 15.56 -20.67
CA ILE A 371 -13.96 15.91 -20.40
C ILE A 371 -13.22 16.15 -21.71
N ILE A 372 -13.58 15.45 -22.78
CA ILE A 372 -12.93 15.56 -24.11
C ILE A 372 -12.97 17.01 -24.65
N ASP A 373 -14.05 17.72 -24.38
CA ASP A 373 -14.18 19.14 -24.82
C ASP A 373 -13.17 20.06 -24.10
N LYS A 374 -12.68 19.66 -22.93
CA LYS A 374 -11.73 20.44 -22.11
C LYS A 374 -10.26 20.11 -22.40
N LEU A 375 -10.00 19.09 -23.21
CA LEU A 375 -8.65 18.70 -23.59
C LEU A 375 -8.01 19.74 -24.52
N SER A 376 -6.72 19.95 -24.40
CA SER A 376 -5.93 20.73 -25.35
C SER A 376 -5.90 20.07 -26.75
N ASP A 377 -5.58 20.83 -27.78
CA ASP A 377 -5.52 20.30 -29.14
C ASP A 377 -4.51 19.16 -29.28
N THR A 378 -3.37 19.23 -28.58
CA THR A 378 -2.36 18.18 -28.53
C THR A 378 -2.85 16.89 -27.85
N GLU A 379 -3.63 17.02 -26.78
CA GLU A 379 -4.25 15.88 -26.09
C GLU A 379 -5.36 15.25 -26.92
N LYS A 380 -6.17 16.05 -27.62
CA LYS A 380 -7.18 15.57 -28.58
C LYS A 380 -6.54 14.80 -29.72
N GLU A 381 -5.45 15.30 -30.28
CA GLU A 381 -4.70 14.62 -31.34
C GLU A 381 -4.11 13.28 -30.84
N LYS A 382 -3.53 13.26 -29.66
CA LYS A 382 -3.02 12.03 -29.01
C LYS A 382 -4.13 11.01 -28.79
N LEU A 383 -5.28 11.44 -28.26
CA LEU A 383 -6.45 10.57 -28.06
C LEU A 383 -6.98 10.03 -29.39
N ASN A 384 -7.07 10.87 -30.42
CA ASN A 384 -7.51 10.45 -31.75
C ASN A 384 -6.59 9.39 -32.38
N ASN A 385 -5.28 9.56 -32.25
CA ASN A 385 -4.30 8.57 -32.70
C ASN A 385 -4.44 7.23 -31.94
N GLN A 386 -4.74 7.28 -30.65
CA GLN A 386 -4.99 6.07 -29.86
C GLN A 386 -6.28 5.36 -30.27
N LEU A 387 -7.34 6.11 -30.57
CA LEU A 387 -8.61 5.57 -31.07
C LEU A 387 -8.45 4.95 -32.46
N HIS A 388 -7.66 5.53 -33.35
CA HIS A 388 -7.32 4.90 -34.65
C HIS A 388 -6.64 3.55 -34.46
N ARG A 389 -5.60 3.49 -33.61
CA ARG A 389 -4.90 2.23 -33.30
C ARG A 389 -5.83 1.18 -32.68
N LEU A 390 -6.78 1.61 -31.86
CA LEU A 390 -7.78 0.72 -31.28
C LEU A 390 -8.70 0.15 -32.38
N ASN A 391 -9.18 1.00 -33.29
CA ASN A 391 -10.02 0.60 -34.41
C ASN A 391 -9.30 -0.40 -35.32
N ASP A 392 -8.03 -0.18 -35.63
CA ASP A 392 -7.20 -1.10 -36.40
C ASP A 392 -7.07 -2.48 -35.72
N ALA A 393 -6.86 -2.47 -34.37
CA ALA A 393 -6.77 -3.70 -33.60
C ALA A 393 -8.10 -4.48 -33.56
N VAL A 394 -9.23 -3.77 -33.47
CA VAL A 394 -10.57 -4.35 -33.54
C VAL A 394 -10.83 -4.95 -34.92
N SER A 395 -10.44 -4.25 -35.99
CA SER A 395 -10.59 -4.74 -37.37
C SER A 395 -9.78 -6.02 -37.61
N LEU A 396 -8.51 -6.08 -37.17
CA LEU A 396 -7.69 -7.26 -37.25
C LEU A 396 -8.29 -8.49 -36.53
N ILE A 397 -8.82 -8.27 -35.31
CA ILE A 397 -9.48 -9.34 -34.56
C ILE A 397 -10.75 -9.82 -35.28
N LYS A 398 -11.49 -8.90 -35.87
CA LYS A 398 -12.71 -9.19 -36.62
C LYS A 398 -12.41 -9.99 -37.88
N ASP A 399 -11.40 -9.61 -38.64
CA ASP A 399 -10.96 -10.33 -39.84
C ASP A 399 -10.51 -11.76 -39.52
N GLU A 400 -9.86 -12.01 -38.37
CA GLU A 400 -9.50 -13.36 -37.94
C GLU A 400 -10.70 -14.19 -37.48
N VAL A 401 -11.70 -13.58 -36.86
CA VAL A 401 -12.96 -14.25 -36.49
C VAL A 401 -13.77 -14.60 -37.74
N ASP A 402 -13.77 -13.75 -38.74
CA ASP A 402 -14.50 -13.92 -39.97
C ASP A 402 -13.81 -14.91 -40.96
N SER A 403 -12.50 -15.22 -40.78
CA SER A 403 -11.72 -16.10 -41.65
C SER A 403 -11.92 -17.59 -41.38
N ASP A 404 -12.51 -18.00 -40.24
CA ASP A 404 -12.72 -19.41 -39.87
C ASP A 404 -14.24 -19.74 -39.91
N GLY A 405 -14.72 -20.16 -41.07
CA GLY A 405 -16.09 -20.38 -41.41
C GLY A 405 -16.98 -20.95 -40.31
N THR A 406 -18.15 -20.35 -40.16
CA THR A 406 -19.29 -20.72 -39.31
C THR A 406 -19.17 -20.38 -37.82
N VAL A 407 -19.02 -19.11 -37.50
CA VAL A 407 -19.52 -18.56 -36.25
C VAL A 407 -20.84 -17.85 -36.55
N PHE A 408 -21.89 -18.27 -35.87
CA PHE A 408 -23.16 -17.60 -35.86
C PHE A 408 -22.90 -16.16 -35.28
N ILE A 409 -22.69 -15.23 -36.18
CA ILE A 409 -22.74 -13.81 -35.85
C ILE A 409 -24.23 -13.51 -35.74
N PRO A 410 -24.75 -13.05 -34.58
CA PRO A 410 -26.04 -12.41 -34.64
C PRO A 410 -25.89 -11.31 -35.70
N GLU A 411 -26.77 -11.35 -36.73
CA GLU A 411 -26.85 -10.34 -37.77
C GLU A 411 -26.69 -8.96 -37.09
N LYS A 412 -25.89 -8.07 -37.72
CA LYS A 412 -25.72 -6.68 -37.29
C LYS A 412 -26.96 -6.25 -36.56
N GLU A 413 -26.87 -6.10 -35.23
CA GLU A 413 -27.86 -5.32 -34.52
C GLU A 413 -27.78 -3.92 -35.16
N GLU A 414 -28.68 -3.66 -36.09
CA GLU A 414 -28.99 -2.28 -36.45
C GLU A 414 -29.38 -1.64 -35.14
N LEU A 415 -28.60 -0.67 -34.67
CA LEU A 415 -28.96 0.16 -33.54
C LEU A 415 -30.43 0.57 -33.75
N PRO A 416 -31.31 0.26 -32.80
CA PRO A 416 -32.72 0.55 -32.97
C PRO A 416 -32.89 2.02 -33.32
N LYS A 417 -33.67 2.32 -34.33
CA LYS A 417 -33.79 3.66 -34.88
C LYS A 417 -34.38 4.70 -33.91
N ASN A 418 -34.97 4.24 -32.80
CA ASN A 418 -35.55 5.11 -31.78
C ASN A 418 -35.45 4.48 -30.40
N GLY A 419 -34.73 5.15 -29.46
CA GLY A 419 -34.82 4.96 -28.03
C GLY A 419 -34.33 3.59 -27.52
N MET A 420 -33.02 3.38 -27.45
CA MET A 420 -32.47 2.21 -26.82
C MET A 420 -32.51 2.39 -25.29
N LEU A 421 -33.12 1.41 -24.59
CA LEU A 421 -33.05 1.34 -23.13
C LEU A 421 -31.79 0.59 -22.71
N ILE A 422 -30.92 1.23 -21.97
CA ILE A 422 -29.75 0.64 -21.40
C ILE A 422 -30.01 0.39 -19.90
N ALA A 423 -29.80 -0.84 -19.47
CA ALA A 423 -29.86 -1.15 -18.05
C ALA A 423 -28.49 -0.86 -17.42
N GLU A 424 -28.44 0.15 -16.57
CA GLU A 424 -27.28 0.45 -15.73
C GLU A 424 -27.51 -0.04 -14.30
N ARG A 425 -26.44 -0.48 -13.66
CA ARG A 425 -26.47 -0.90 -12.28
C ARG A 425 -26.43 0.31 -11.36
N HIS A 426 -27.24 0.31 -10.29
CA HIS A 426 -27.14 1.32 -9.25
C HIS A 426 -25.75 1.23 -8.56
N PRO A 427 -24.96 2.32 -8.52
CA PRO A 427 -23.58 2.30 -8.03
C PRO A 427 -23.45 1.88 -6.55
N ASP A 428 -24.49 2.11 -5.74
CA ASP A 428 -24.49 1.87 -4.30
C ASP A 428 -25.06 0.50 -3.90
N GLU A 429 -25.54 -0.31 -4.86
CA GLU A 429 -26.08 -1.64 -4.57
C GLU A 429 -25.09 -2.73 -4.97
N PRO A 430 -24.57 -3.50 -4.00
CA PRO A 430 -23.71 -4.63 -4.29
C PRO A 430 -24.48 -5.76 -4.98
N TYR A 431 -23.76 -6.62 -5.72
CA TYR A 431 -24.29 -7.78 -6.41
C TYR A 431 -25.10 -8.67 -5.46
N ILE A 432 -26.40 -8.83 -5.71
CA ILE A 432 -27.38 -9.69 -5.06
C ILE A 432 -26.93 -10.25 -3.72
N PHE A 433 -27.42 -9.67 -2.61
CA PHE A 433 -27.19 -10.18 -1.27
C PHE A 433 -28.33 -11.10 -0.86
N CYS A 434 -28.00 -12.28 -0.34
CA CYS A 434 -28.93 -13.10 0.39
C CYS A 434 -28.64 -12.99 1.87
N ARG A 435 -29.59 -12.48 2.63
CA ARG A 435 -29.60 -12.56 4.07
C ARG A 435 -30.51 -13.69 4.51
N GLU A 436 -29.97 -14.50 5.42
CA GLU A 436 -30.63 -15.40 6.35
C GLU A 436 -31.07 -16.78 5.88
N ASN A 437 -30.62 -17.76 6.70
CA ASN A 437 -31.06 -19.15 6.80
C ASN A 437 -31.21 -19.93 5.49
N ARG A 438 -30.16 -20.56 5.07
CA ARG A 438 -30.01 -21.75 4.18
C ARG A 438 -31.08 -22.05 3.12
N THR A 439 -32.20 -21.31 3.07
CA THR A 439 -33.27 -21.35 2.06
C THR A 439 -33.57 -19.96 1.57
N ILE A 440 -33.00 -19.61 0.41
CA ILE A 440 -33.28 -18.33 -0.27
C ILE A 440 -34.63 -18.49 -0.97
N THR A 441 -35.61 -17.69 -0.57
CA THR A 441 -36.93 -17.71 -1.19
C THR A 441 -37.06 -16.77 -2.37
N ASN A 442 -36.48 -15.57 -2.33
CA ASN A 442 -36.51 -14.60 -3.42
C ASN A 442 -35.25 -13.73 -3.44
N LEU A 443 -34.76 -13.39 -4.64
CA LEU A 443 -33.68 -12.44 -4.86
C LEU A 443 -34.28 -11.09 -5.27
N ASN A 444 -34.16 -10.08 -4.43
CA ASN A 444 -34.66 -8.71 -4.71
C ASN A 444 -33.49 -7.79 -5.00
N PHE A 445 -33.56 -7.01 -6.07
CA PHE A 445 -32.57 -6.01 -6.47
C PHE A 445 -33.20 -4.94 -7.34
N SER A 446 -32.46 -3.87 -7.59
CA SER A 446 -32.91 -2.77 -8.44
C SER A 446 -31.90 -2.54 -9.56
N LEU A 447 -32.40 -2.10 -10.70
CA LEU A 447 -31.61 -1.63 -11.83
C LEU A 447 -32.05 -0.22 -12.24
N LEU A 448 -31.13 0.57 -12.74
CA LEU A 448 -31.38 1.86 -13.36
C LEU A 448 -31.47 1.67 -14.87
N PHE A 449 -32.53 2.19 -15.47
CA PHE A 449 -32.73 2.25 -16.90
C PHE A 449 -32.64 3.70 -17.36
N SER A 450 -31.87 3.95 -18.40
CA SER A 450 -31.81 5.26 -19.08
C SER A 450 -32.13 5.11 -20.55
N ALA A 451 -32.74 6.11 -21.13
CA ALA A 451 -33.03 6.16 -22.55
C ALA A 451 -31.91 6.89 -23.28
N ILE A 452 -31.45 6.35 -24.41
CA ILE A 452 -30.53 7.02 -25.32
C ILE A 452 -31.31 7.45 -26.57
N LYS A 453 -31.25 8.73 -26.89
CA LYS A 453 -31.84 9.28 -28.11
C LYS A 453 -30.86 9.06 -29.26
N CYS A 454 -31.25 8.20 -30.19
CA CYS A 454 -30.37 7.85 -31.32
C CYS A 454 -30.66 8.67 -32.62
N THR A 455 -31.78 9.39 -32.72
CA THR A 455 -32.14 10.20 -33.91
C THR A 455 -33.07 11.35 -33.57
N ASP A 456 -33.16 12.36 -34.48
CA ASP A 456 -33.88 13.62 -34.35
C ASP A 456 -35.43 13.51 -34.34
N GLU A 457 -36.03 12.34 -34.19
CA GLU A 457 -37.47 12.21 -34.15
C GLU A 457 -38.05 12.33 -32.73
N GLN A 458 -39.05 13.20 -32.64
CA GLN A 458 -39.74 13.70 -31.45
C GLN A 458 -40.52 12.62 -30.67
N SER A 459 -39.91 11.72 -29.97
CA SER A 459 -40.59 11.04 -28.86
C SER A 459 -39.76 11.21 -27.59
N ASP A 460 -40.28 11.95 -26.64
CA ASP A 460 -39.60 12.27 -25.39
C ASP A 460 -39.53 11.08 -24.43
N ASN A 461 -40.19 9.97 -24.73
CA ASN A 461 -40.24 8.77 -23.87
C ASN A 461 -39.88 7.49 -24.62
N SER A 462 -39.04 6.65 -24.00
CA SER A 462 -38.81 5.28 -24.44
C SER A 462 -39.51 4.31 -23.49
N THR A 463 -40.38 3.46 -24.07
CA THR A 463 -41.11 2.43 -23.30
C THR A 463 -40.63 1.05 -23.73
N ALA A 464 -40.36 0.16 -22.74
CA ALA A 464 -39.95 -1.23 -22.98
C ALA A 464 -40.59 -2.20 -21.99
N LEU A 465 -40.70 -3.45 -22.43
CA LEU A 465 -41.06 -4.56 -21.57
C LEU A 465 -39.76 -5.25 -21.08
N VAL A 466 -39.58 -5.37 -19.76
CA VAL A 466 -38.36 -5.93 -19.16
C VAL A 466 -38.68 -7.06 -18.21
N TYR A 467 -37.87 -8.11 -18.24
CA TYR A 467 -37.97 -9.25 -17.31
C TYR A 467 -36.63 -9.98 -17.25
N PHE A 468 -36.45 -10.77 -16.19
CA PHE A 468 -35.34 -11.70 -16.10
C PHE A 468 -35.73 -13.10 -16.52
N ALA A 469 -34.83 -13.77 -17.25
CA ALA A 469 -34.98 -15.12 -17.76
C ALA A 469 -33.78 -16.02 -17.38
N ASP A 470 -33.95 -17.32 -17.37
CA ASP A 470 -32.90 -18.32 -17.23
C ASP A 470 -32.14 -18.57 -18.55
N GLU A 471 -31.25 -19.55 -18.56
CA GLU A 471 -30.47 -19.94 -19.75
C GLU A 471 -31.35 -20.56 -20.89
N LYS A 472 -32.60 -20.91 -20.60
CA LYS A 472 -33.59 -21.39 -21.57
C LYS A 472 -34.59 -20.30 -21.96
N PHE A 473 -34.37 -19.07 -21.48
CA PHE A 473 -35.28 -17.95 -21.64
C PHE A 473 -36.65 -18.12 -20.97
N GLU A 474 -36.77 -19.02 -19.97
CA GLU A 474 -37.96 -19.07 -19.11
C GLU A 474 -37.96 -17.92 -18.11
N GLU A 475 -39.13 -17.30 -17.87
CA GLU A 475 -39.29 -16.12 -17.04
C GLU A 475 -38.95 -16.39 -15.56
N LEU A 476 -37.94 -15.70 -15.05
CA LEU A 476 -37.53 -15.72 -13.63
C LEU A 476 -38.14 -14.57 -12.84
N SER A 477 -38.55 -13.48 -13.47
CA SER A 477 -39.24 -12.35 -12.85
C SER A 477 -40.54 -12.01 -13.60
N PRO A 478 -41.51 -11.34 -12.99
CA PRO A 478 -42.66 -10.80 -13.71
C PRO A 478 -42.21 -9.85 -14.83
N LEU A 479 -42.93 -9.90 -15.94
CA LEU A 479 -42.77 -8.91 -17.01
C LEU A 479 -43.22 -7.55 -16.48
N GLN A 480 -42.41 -6.51 -16.70
CA GLN A 480 -42.68 -5.13 -16.28
C GLN A 480 -42.60 -4.21 -17.50
N GLU A 481 -43.58 -3.34 -17.64
CA GLU A 481 -43.52 -2.23 -18.60
C GLU A 481 -42.89 -1.02 -17.92
N ILE A 482 -41.80 -0.51 -18.51
CA ILE A 482 -41.08 0.65 -18.03
C ILE A 482 -41.08 1.76 -19.07
N SER A 483 -41.15 2.98 -18.61
CA SER A 483 -41.01 4.18 -19.44
C SER A 483 -39.93 5.06 -18.87
N VAL A 484 -38.97 5.45 -19.72
CA VAL A 484 -37.84 6.29 -19.34
C VAL A 484 -37.87 7.55 -20.21
N LEU A 485 -37.83 8.72 -19.55
CA LEU A 485 -37.72 10.01 -20.23
C LEU A 485 -36.30 10.21 -20.75
N ASP A 486 -36.14 10.87 -21.88
CA ASP A 486 -34.84 11.19 -22.44
C ASP A 486 -34.02 12.04 -21.46
N GLY A 487 -32.79 11.56 -21.14
CA GLY A 487 -31.91 12.21 -20.18
C GLY A 487 -32.20 11.92 -18.70
N GLU A 488 -33.21 11.11 -18.38
CA GLU A 488 -33.53 10.66 -17.02
C GLU A 488 -33.19 9.18 -16.83
N ALA A 489 -33.02 8.77 -15.57
CA ALA A 489 -32.85 7.37 -15.19
C ALA A 489 -34.00 6.90 -14.31
N THR A 490 -34.62 5.77 -14.66
CA THR A 490 -35.73 5.18 -13.91
C THR A 490 -35.24 3.94 -13.13
N LYS A 491 -35.45 3.92 -11.82
CA LYS A 491 -35.13 2.77 -10.96
C LYS A 491 -36.25 1.74 -11.00
N VAL A 492 -35.92 0.50 -11.39
CA VAL A 492 -36.87 -0.61 -11.47
C VAL A 492 -36.46 -1.72 -10.50
N ASN A 493 -37.41 -2.18 -9.71
CA ASN A 493 -37.18 -3.24 -8.73
C ASN A 493 -37.58 -4.60 -9.34
N PHE A 494 -36.71 -5.59 -9.18
CA PHE A 494 -36.93 -6.96 -9.63
C PHE A 494 -36.96 -7.91 -8.45
N SER A 495 -37.81 -8.96 -8.54
CA SER A 495 -37.85 -10.06 -7.60
C SER A 495 -37.80 -11.36 -8.40
N LEU A 496 -36.69 -12.11 -8.28
CA LEU A 496 -36.54 -13.39 -8.96
C LEU A 496 -37.24 -14.50 -8.17
N LYS A 497 -37.87 -15.44 -8.89
CA LYS A 497 -38.57 -16.60 -8.31
C LYS A 497 -37.60 -17.53 -7.55
N SER A 498 -38.14 -18.31 -6.61
CA SER A 498 -37.41 -19.34 -5.90
C SER A 498 -36.83 -20.37 -6.88
N GLY A 499 -35.54 -20.64 -6.79
CA GLY A 499 -34.80 -21.47 -7.77
C GLY A 499 -33.76 -20.69 -8.56
N ALA A 500 -33.92 -19.37 -8.71
CA ALA A 500 -32.89 -18.52 -9.32
C ALA A 500 -31.55 -18.55 -8.55
N SER A 501 -31.58 -18.90 -7.26
CA SER A 501 -30.40 -19.06 -6.40
C SER A 501 -29.49 -20.21 -6.77
N SER A 502 -29.97 -21.17 -7.56
CA SER A 502 -29.18 -22.30 -8.09
C SER A 502 -28.52 -21.99 -9.43
N LEU A 503 -28.90 -20.87 -10.05
CA LEU A 503 -28.38 -20.46 -11.35
C LEU A 503 -27.05 -19.71 -11.19
N LYS A 504 -26.12 -19.97 -12.10
CA LYS A 504 -24.85 -19.22 -12.17
C LYS A 504 -25.00 -17.89 -12.91
N SER A 505 -25.99 -17.79 -13.77
CA SER A 505 -26.29 -16.60 -14.56
C SER A 505 -27.79 -16.52 -14.89
N CYS A 506 -28.28 -15.30 -15.09
CA CYS A 506 -29.58 -15.02 -15.64
C CYS A 506 -29.47 -13.94 -16.72
N TYR A 507 -30.53 -13.73 -17.46
CA TYR A 507 -30.55 -12.76 -18.56
C TYR A 507 -31.65 -11.73 -18.32
N LEU A 508 -31.28 -10.44 -18.36
CA LEU A 508 -32.26 -9.36 -18.47
C LEU A 508 -32.67 -9.25 -19.94
N VAL A 509 -33.93 -9.41 -20.21
CA VAL A 509 -34.52 -9.30 -21.55
C VAL A 509 -35.30 -8.01 -21.66
N ILE A 510 -34.98 -7.22 -22.66
CA ILE A 510 -35.64 -5.94 -22.98
C ILE A 510 -36.32 -6.09 -24.34
N LYS A 511 -37.65 -5.87 -24.39
CA LYS A 511 -38.47 -5.97 -25.61
C LYS A 511 -39.22 -4.67 -25.88
N SER A 512 -39.48 -4.41 -27.14
CA SER A 512 -40.37 -3.30 -27.52
C SER A 512 -41.82 -3.64 -27.13
N PRO A 513 -42.60 -2.70 -26.59
CA PRO A 513 -44.03 -2.90 -26.31
C PRO A 513 -44.86 -3.15 -27.56
N LYS A 514 -44.42 -2.68 -28.72
CA LYS A 514 -45.14 -2.83 -30.00
C LYS A 514 -45.03 -4.24 -30.60
N ASP A 515 -44.06 -5.02 -30.16
CA ASP A 515 -43.79 -6.37 -30.67
C ASP A 515 -44.00 -7.41 -29.58
N SER A 516 -45.22 -7.60 -29.13
CA SER A 516 -45.57 -8.65 -28.17
C SER A 516 -45.22 -10.08 -28.61
N LEU A 517 -44.89 -10.25 -29.89
CA LEU A 517 -44.40 -11.48 -30.54
C LEU A 517 -42.98 -11.32 -31.12
N GLY A 518 -42.38 -10.14 -30.97
CA GLY A 518 -41.10 -9.80 -31.58
C GLY A 518 -39.85 -10.28 -30.82
N GLU A 519 -38.73 -10.26 -31.52
CA GLU A 519 -37.41 -10.52 -31.00
C GLU A 519 -37.03 -9.55 -29.90
N ALA A 520 -36.24 -10.01 -28.95
CA ALA A 520 -35.72 -9.14 -27.87
C ALA A 520 -34.83 -8.04 -28.47
N GLN A 521 -35.09 -6.75 -28.09
CA GLN A 521 -34.26 -5.64 -28.50
C GLN A 521 -32.87 -5.66 -27.86
N GLN A 522 -32.79 -6.16 -26.65
CA GLN A 522 -31.53 -6.31 -25.90
C GLN A 522 -31.60 -7.46 -24.94
N ILE A 523 -30.51 -8.23 -24.86
CA ILE A 523 -30.34 -9.31 -23.88
C ILE A 523 -29.01 -9.07 -23.15
N LEU A 524 -29.11 -8.85 -21.85
CA LEU A 524 -27.94 -8.64 -20.98
C LEU A 524 -27.75 -9.82 -20.03
N LYS A 525 -26.57 -10.38 -20.01
CA LYS A 525 -26.23 -11.47 -19.11
C LYS A 525 -25.77 -10.95 -17.75
N PHE A 526 -26.38 -11.45 -16.68
CA PHE A 526 -26.01 -11.19 -15.30
C PHE A 526 -25.45 -12.47 -14.65
N ASN A 527 -24.31 -12.35 -14.00
CA ASN A 527 -23.77 -13.44 -13.18
C ASN A 527 -24.37 -13.32 -11.77
N ILE A 528 -24.91 -14.43 -11.28
CA ILE A 528 -25.46 -14.51 -9.92
C ILE A 528 -24.31 -14.90 -8.98
N ASN A 529 -23.84 -13.95 -8.16
CA ASN A 529 -22.88 -14.20 -7.10
C ASN A 529 -23.60 -14.11 -5.76
N ILE A 530 -23.75 -15.24 -5.09
CA ILE A 530 -24.32 -15.31 -3.74
C ILE A 530 -23.18 -15.20 -2.76
N ALA A 531 -23.10 -14.07 -2.05
CA ALA A 531 -22.17 -13.92 -0.95
C ALA A 531 -22.87 -14.29 0.38
N PHE A 532 -22.32 -15.26 1.10
CA PHE A 532 -22.75 -15.58 2.45
C PHE A 532 -21.96 -14.71 3.42
N ASN A 533 -22.65 -13.91 4.23
CA ASN A 533 -22.03 -13.30 5.40
C ASN A 533 -21.85 -14.41 6.44
N VAL A 534 -20.61 -14.81 6.67
CA VAL A 534 -20.25 -15.60 7.86
C VAL A 534 -20.00 -14.59 8.97
N GLU A 535 -20.96 -14.42 9.87
CA GLU A 535 -20.71 -13.78 11.16
C GLU A 535 -19.81 -14.72 11.96
N PHE A 536 -18.59 -14.30 12.20
CA PHE A 536 -17.74 -14.92 13.21
C PHE A 536 -18.17 -14.37 14.57
N ASP A 537 -18.86 -15.18 15.38
CA ASP A 537 -18.99 -14.94 16.81
C ASP A 537 -17.59 -15.05 17.44
N PHE A 538 -17.07 -13.92 17.95
CA PHE A 538 -15.86 -13.86 18.78
C PHE A 538 -16.24 -13.89 20.26
#